data_d281d83374a0fbafebc26a6e61b2b9f1
#
_entry.id   d281d83374a0fbafebc26a6e61b2b9f1
#
_cell.length_a   1.000
_cell.length_b   1.000
_cell.length_c   1.000
_cell.angle_alpha   90.00
_cell.angle_beta   90.00
_cell.angle_gamma   90.00
#
_symmetry.space_group_name_H-M   'P 1'
#
loop_
_entity.id
_entity.type
_entity.pdbx_description
1 polymer ?
#
loop_
_entity_poly.entity_id
_entity_poly.type
_entity_poly.pdbx_seq_one_letter_code
_entity_poly.pdbx_strand_id
1 'polypeptide(L)'
;GPACAALADRLDGLLATNSEEDLVQYAIATHSVYLCSEDTLLRAADLAQRRQGRLHIHVSETRKEIADCHAKTGLYPVEYLDSIGFFQPGTVCAHASWVKKNEIRMLKKHEATAVHCPSSNMKLACGGTLSLPAYREAGVDVRLGTDGAASSGNGLNMQAEARLASLVQRHDHWDSTLLPAVEAMDLS
;
A
#
# COMPACT_ATOMS: atom_id res chain seq x y z
N GLY A 1 -5.44 21.76 -9.86
CA GLY A 1 -5.70 23.18 -9.60
C GLY A 1 -4.49 23.84 -8.92
N PRO A 2 -4.53 25.16 -8.64
CA PRO A 2 -3.37 25.92 -8.12
C PRO A 2 -2.79 25.35 -6.80
N ALA A 3 -3.64 24.90 -5.90
CA ALA A 3 -3.21 24.27 -4.64
C ALA A 3 -2.44 22.98 -4.84
N CYS A 4 -2.79 22.18 -5.85
CA CYS A 4 -2.09 20.94 -6.18
C CYS A 4 -0.70 21.23 -6.79
N ALA A 5 -0.59 22.28 -7.60
CA ALA A 5 0.70 22.71 -8.16
C ALA A 5 1.65 23.20 -7.06
N ALA A 6 1.18 24.07 -6.17
CA ALA A 6 1.98 24.57 -5.05
C ALA A 6 2.43 23.45 -4.10
N LEU A 7 1.59 22.44 -3.88
CA LEU A 7 1.97 21.24 -3.11
C LEU A 7 3.04 20.42 -3.83
N ALA A 8 2.90 20.24 -5.14
CA ALA A 8 3.89 19.52 -5.95
C ALA A 8 5.27 20.20 -5.91
N ASP A 9 5.32 21.53 -6.05
CA ASP A 9 6.56 22.31 -5.96
C ASP A 9 7.21 22.17 -4.58
N ARG A 10 6.42 22.20 -3.51
CA ARG A 10 6.92 21.99 -2.14
C ARG A 10 7.46 20.59 -1.93
N LEU A 11 6.75 19.57 -2.42
CA LEU A 11 7.20 18.18 -2.35
C LEU A 11 8.48 17.96 -3.16
N ASP A 12 8.58 18.58 -4.35
CA ASP A 12 9.78 18.53 -5.17
C ASP A 12 11.00 19.08 -4.43
N GLY A 13 10.84 20.21 -3.73
CA GLY A 13 11.88 20.80 -2.88
C GLY A 13 12.28 19.88 -1.71
N LEU A 14 11.32 19.25 -1.03
CA LEU A 14 11.62 18.33 0.06
C LEU A 14 12.32 17.06 -0.42
N LEU A 15 11.86 16.47 -1.52
CA LEU A 15 12.49 15.28 -2.12
C LEU A 15 13.91 15.54 -2.58
N ALA A 16 14.20 16.78 -3.05
CA ALA A 16 15.54 17.18 -3.45
C ALA A 16 16.55 17.19 -2.29
N THR A 17 16.06 17.18 -1.03
CA THR A 17 16.92 17.12 0.16
C THR A 17 17.16 15.70 0.67
N ASN A 18 16.51 14.67 0.10
CA ASN A 18 16.74 13.30 0.53
C ASN A 18 18.19 12.86 0.28
N SER A 19 18.77 12.23 1.30
CA SER A 19 20.04 11.51 1.22
C SER A 19 19.88 10.11 1.82
N GLU A 20 20.58 9.12 1.31
CA GLU A 20 20.56 7.76 1.85
C GLU A 20 21.10 7.69 3.28
N GLU A 21 21.92 8.66 3.69
CA GLU A 21 22.51 8.76 5.02
C GLU A 21 21.55 9.43 6.04
N ASP A 22 20.45 10.04 5.57
CA ASP A 22 19.52 10.75 6.45
C ASP A 22 18.60 9.79 7.21
N LEU A 23 18.40 10.07 8.51
CA LEU A 23 17.40 9.37 9.33
C LEU A 23 15.96 9.65 8.90
N VAL A 24 15.71 10.75 8.19
CA VAL A 24 14.40 11.17 7.70
C VAL A 24 14.48 11.34 6.19
N GLN A 25 13.66 10.56 5.49
CA GLN A 25 13.52 10.68 4.05
C GLN A 25 12.07 11.02 3.69
N TYR A 26 11.88 11.85 2.69
CA TYR A 26 10.56 12.20 2.18
C TYR A 26 10.13 11.23 1.10
N ALA A 27 8.81 10.93 1.08
CA ALA A 27 8.16 10.13 0.07
C ALA A 27 6.92 10.86 -0.47
N ILE A 28 6.47 10.49 -1.64
CA ILE A 28 5.21 10.99 -2.21
C ILE A 28 4.11 10.01 -1.87
N ALA A 29 3.07 10.50 -1.17
CA ALA A 29 1.88 9.73 -0.89
C ALA A 29 0.70 10.29 -1.67
N THR A 30 0.08 9.46 -2.51
CA THR A 30 -1.26 9.67 -3.05
C THR A 30 -2.26 8.93 -2.19
N HIS A 31 -3.50 9.45 -2.07
CA HIS A 31 -4.46 8.76 -1.21
C HIS A 31 -4.88 7.42 -1.83
N SER A 32 -5.62 7.43 -2.92
CA SER A 32 -6.23 6.22 -3.49
C SER A 32 -6.75 6.48 -4.91
N VAL A 33 -7.14 5.43 -5.61
CA VAL A 33 -7.75 5.52 -6.95
C VAL A 33 -9.12 6.20 -6.97
N TYR A 34 -9.80 6.27 -5.81
CA TYR A 34 -11.12 6.90 -5.71
C TYR A 34 -11.11 8.35 -5.25
N LEU A 35 -10.04 8.83 -4.59
CA LEU A 35 -9.89 10.23 -4.16
C LEU A 35 -8.97 11.04 -5.05
N CYS A 36 -8.07 10.41 -5.79
CA CYS A 36 -7.14 11.09 -6.69
C CYS A 36 -7.65 11.03 -8.14
N SER A 37 -7.49 12.13 -8.87
CA SER A 37 -7.65 12.10 -10.32
C SER A 37 -6.44 11.41 -10.97
N GLU A 38 -6.63 10.87 -12.18
CA GLU A 38 -5.55 10.30 -12.98
C GLU A 38 -4.38 11.28 -13.14
N ASP A 39 -4.65 12.56 -13.46
CA ASP A 39 -3.62 13.61 -13.54
C ASP A 39 -2.82 13.73 -12.23
N THR A 40 -3.48 13.64 -11.06
CA THR A 40 -2.79 13.68 -9.76
C THR A 40 -1.90 12.46 -9.55
N LEU A 41 -2.39 11.27 -9.89
CA LEU A 41 -1.64 10.02 -9.77
C LEU A 41 -0.40 10.04 -10.69
N LEU A 42 -0.56 10.45 -11.95
CA LEU A 42 0.52 10.53 -12.91
C LEU A 42 1.58 11.57 -12.55
N ARG A 43 1.17 12.75 -12.04
CA ARG A 43 2.10 13.77 -11.54
C ARG A 43 2.90 13.29 -10.34
N ALA A 44 2.26 12.56 -9.42
CA ALA A 44 2.95 11.98 -8.29
C ALA A 44 3.98 10.93 -8.71
N ALA A 45 3.62 10.05 -9.67
CA ALA A 45 4.52 9.06 -10.22
C ALA A 45 5.71 9.70 -10.96
N ASP A 46 5.45 10.70 -11.82
CA ASP A 46 6.49 11.46 -12.53
C ASP A 46 7.46 12.16 -11.56
N LEU A 47 6.93 12.81 -10.52
CA LEU A 47 7.76 13.47 -9.52
C LEU A 47 8.62 12.46 -8.73
N ALA A 48 8.03 11.33 -8.33
CA ALA A 48 8.75 10.27 -7.64
C ALA A 48 9.88 9.71 -8.53
N GLN A 49 9.61 9.46 -9.81
CA GLN A 49 10.59 8.95 -10.76
C GLN A 49 11.74 9.95 -10.96
N ARG A 50 11.43 11.23 -11.19
CA ARG A 50 12.45 12.28 -11.39
C ARG A 50 13.37 12.46 -10.18
N ARG A 51 12.85 12.28 -8.98
CA ARG A 51 13.56 12.45 -7.71
C ARG A 51 14.09 11.15 -7.11
N GLN A 52 13.86 10.01 -7.77
CA GLN A 52 14.17 8.69 -7.23
C GLN A 52 13.58 8.48 -5.83
N GLY A 53 12.44 9.14 -5.59
CA GLY A 53 11.72 9.11 -4.32
C GLY A 53 10.75 7.93 -4.25
N ARG A 54 10.37 7.54 -3.04
CA ARG A 54 9.37 6.48 -2.82
C ARG A 54 7.97 6.99 -3.12
N LEU A 55 7.16 6.13 -3.72
CA LEU A 55 5.75 6.39 -3.99
C LEU A 55 4.88 5.52 -3.07
N HIS A 56 3.80 6.08 -2.53
CA HIS A 56 2.89 5.39 -1.63
C HIS A 56 1.44 5.63 -2.03
N ILE A 57 0.60 4.59 -1.90
CA ILE A 57 -0.83 4.65 -2.18
C ILE A 57 -1.60 3.62 -1.33
N HIS A 58 -2.83 3.94 -0.88
CA HIS A 58 -3.78 2.94 -0.42
C HIS A 58 -4.44 2.30 -1.63
N VAL A 59 -4.45 0.99 -1.70
CA VAL A 59 -4.99 0.27 -2.86
C VAL A 59 -5.73 -0.99 -2.44
N SER A 60 -6.90 -1.20 -3.05
CA SER A 60 -7.73 -2.39 -2.84
C SER A 60 -8.03 -2.65 -1.37
N GLU A 61 -8.30 -1.57 -0.62
CA GLU A 61 -8.59 -1.63 0.81
C GLU A 61 -10.00 -2.20 1.07
N THR A 62 -11.00 -1.75 0.31
CA THR A 62 -12.40 -2.09 0.55
C THR A 62 -13.08 -2.68 -0.68
N ARG A 63 -14.14 -3.47 -0.47
CA ARG A 63 -14.98 -3.97 -1.58
C ARG A 63 -15.63 -2.84 -2.38
N LYS A 64 -15.95 -1.72 -1.70
CA LYS A 64 -16.52 -0.56 -2.38
C LYS A 64 -15.55 0.05 -3.38
N GLU A 65 -14.28 0.21 -3.00
CA GLU A 65 -13.22 0.67 -3.90
C GLU A 65 -13.12 -0.21 -5.15
N ILE A 66 -13.11 -1.54 -4.95
CA ILE A 66 -13.07 -2.52 -6.05
C ILE A 66 -14.26 -2.33 -7.01
N ALA A 67 -15.47 -2.26 -6.46
CA ALA A 67 -16.69 -2.11 -7.25
C ALA A 67 -16.73 -0.78 -8.00
N ASP A 68 -16.41 0.33 -7.34
CA ASP A 68 -16.43 1.67 -7.91
C ASP A 68 -15.35 1.84 -9.00
N CYS A 69 -14.14 1.34 -8.76
CA CYS A 69 -13.06 1.37 -9.76
C CYS A 69 -13.45 0.57 -11.00
N HIS A 70 -13.94 -0.66 -10.81
CA HIS A 70 -14.35 -1.51 -11.93
C HIS A 70 -15.55 -0.92 -12.70
N ALA A 71 -16.54 -0.36 -12.02
CA ALA A 71 -17.68 0.29 -12.66
C ALA A 71 -17.25 1.50 -13.49
N LYS A 72 -16.27 2.26 -13.04
CA LYS A 72 -15.78 3.49 -13.69
C LYS A 72 -14.83 3.23 -14.85
N THR A 73 -13.93 2.25 -14.70
CA THR A 73 -12.80 2.05 -15.62
C THR A 73 -12.83 0.72 -16.37
N GLY A 74 -13.64 -0.23 -15.93
CA GLY A 74 -13.62 -1.62 -16.40
C GLY A 74 -12.48 -2.45 -15.82
N LEU A 75 -11.61 -1.85 -14.99
CA LEU A 75 -10.41 -2.46 -14.41
C LEU A 75 -10.49 -2.50 -12.89
N TYR A 76 -9.77 -3.42 -12.27
CA TYR A 76 -9.56 -3.45 -10.83
C TYR A 76 -8.46 -2.45 -10.43
N PRO A 77 -8.36 -2.02 -9.14
CA PRO A 77 -7.48 -0.91 -8.76
C PRO A 77 -6.01 -1.07 -9.18
N VAL A 78 -5.41 -2.26 -9.00
CA VAL A 78 -4.02 -2.49 -9.42
C VAL A 78 -3.90 -2.53 -10.94
N GLU A 79 -4.87 -3.15 -11.64
CA GLU A 79 -4.93 -3.15 -13.11
C GLU A 79 -5.04 -1.73 -13.67
N TYR A 80 -5.88 -0.89 -13.05
CA TYR A 80 -6.02 0.50 -13.43
C TYR A 80 -4.71 1.29 -13.24
N LEU A 81 -4.07 1.15 -12.09
CA LEU A 81 -2.79 1.80 -11.81
C LEU A 81 -1.69 1.33 -12.77
N ASP A 82 -1.63 0.03 -13.12
CA ASP A 82 -0.70 -0.49 -14.14
C ASP A 82 -1.01 0.12 -15.52
N SER A 83 -2.28 0.21 -15.90
CA SER A 83 -2.71 0.71 -17.22
C SER A 83 -2.34 2.18 -17.45
N ILE A 84 -2.30 3.00 -16.41
CA ILE A 84 -1.91 4.41 -16.48
C ILE A 84 -0.40 4.64 -16.23
N GLY A 85 0.38 3.58 -15.97
CA GLY A 85 1.82 3.69 -15.71
C GLY A 85 2.18 4.31 -14.36
N PHE A 86 1.34 4.10 -13.34
CA PHE A 86 1.58 4.67 -12.00
C PHE A 86 2.76 4.03 -11.27
N PHE A 87 2.96 2.71 -11.42
CA PHE A 87 3.94 1.98 -10.63
C PHE A 87 5.38 2.27 -11.02
N GLN A 88 6.23 2.28 -10.01
CA GLN A 88 7.69 2.24 -10.13
C GLN A 88 8.27 1.27 -9.09
N PRO A 89 9.52 0.78 -9.24
CA PRO A 89 10.15 -0.07 -8.25
C PRO A 89 10.10 0.53 -6.85
N GLY A 90 9.71 -0.27 -5.86
CA GLY A 90 9.57 0.18 -4.47
C GLY A 90 8.31 0.99 -4.16
N THR A 91 7.31 1.03 -5.06
CA THR A 91 5.99 1.60 -4.75
C THR A 91 5.37 0.86 -3.57
N VAL A 92 4.96 1.60 -2.54
CA VAL A 92 4.32 1.08 -1.32
C VAL A 92 2.81 1.06 -1.50
N CYS A 93 2.22 -0.13 -1.43
CA CYS A 93 0.80 -0.39 -1.58
C CYS A 93 0.18 -0.74 -0.24
N ALA A 94 -0.41 0.25 0.45
CA ALA A 94 -1.04 0.02 1.75
C ALA A 94 -2.36 -0.77 1.60
N HIS A 95 -2.66 -1.59 2.59
CA HIS A 95 -3.75 -2.56 2.70
C HIS A 95 -3.65 -3.73 1.73
N ALA A 96 -3.79 -3.51 0.43
CA ALA A 96 -3.73 -4.52 -0.62
C ALA A 96 -4.53 -5.80 -0.28
N SER A 97 -5.73 -5.60 0.32
CA SER A 97 -6.55 -6.67 0.92
C SER A 97 -7.40 -7.40 -0.11
N TRP A 98 -8.00 -6.65 -1.05
CA TRP A 98 -8.93 -7.15 -2.06
C TRP A 98 -8.27 -7.28 -3.43
N VAL A 99 -7.06 -7.80 -3.47
CA VAL A 99 -6.25 -7.95 -4.68
C VAL A 99 -6.40 -9.36 -5.26
N LYS A 100 -6.65 -9.48 -6.54
CA LYS A 100 -6.75 -10.76 -7.24
C LYS A 100 -5.37 -11.33 -7.56
N LYS A 101 -5.30 -12.64 -7.85
CA LYS A 101 -4.02 -13.32 -8.18
C LYS A 101 -3.27 -12.71 -9.36
N ASN A 102 -3.97 -12.24 -10.40
CA ASN A 102 -3.36 -11.56 -11.53
C ASN A 102 -2.78 -10.20 -11.11
N GLU A 103 -3.48 -9.44 -10.27
CA GLU A 103 -3.03 -8.16 -9.73
C GLU A 103 -1.81 -8.32 -8.80
N ILE A 104 -1.76 -9.39 -7.97
CA ILE A 104 -0.58 -9.71 -7.16
C ILE A 104 0.66 -9.92 -8.03
N ARG A 105 0.50 -10.60 -9.19
CA ARG A 105 1.60 -10.75 -10.15
C ARG A 105 2.03 -9.41 -10.78
N MET A 106 1.09 -8.48 -10.97
CA MET A 106 1.41 -7.12 -11.44
C MET A 106 2.22 -6.37 -10.38
N LEU A 107 1.85 -6.45 -9.09
CA LEU A 107 2.65 -5.88 -8.01
C LEU A 107 4.08 -6.46 -8.01
N LYS A 108 4.22 -7.77 -8.20
CA LYS A 108 5.55 -8.40 -8.34
C LYS A 108 6.33 -7.88 -9.54
N LYS A 109 5.69 -7.77 -10.70
CA LYS A 109 6.31 -7.24 -11.94
C LYS A 109 6.91 -5.85 -11.73
N HIS A 110 6.25 -5.02 -10.92
CA HIS A 110 6.66 -3.66 -10.60
C HIS A 110 7.54 -3.53 -9.35
N GLU A 111 7.95 -4.66 -8.75
CA GLU A 111 8.72 -4.66 -7.50
C GLU A 111 8.07 -3.82 -6.39
N ALA A 112 6.73 -3.80 -6.38
CA ALA A 112 5.96 -3.08 -5.35
C ALA A 112 5.97 -3.84 -4.03
N THR A 113 5.94 -3.11 -2.92
CA THR A 113 5.80 -3.65 -1.57
C THR A 113 4.34 -3.54 -1.13
N ALA A 114 3.74 -4.63 -0.69
CA ALA A 114 2.41 -4.62 -0.08
C ALA A 114 2.53 -4.45 1.44
N VAL A 115 1.69 -3.59 2.03
CA VAL A 115 1.70 -3.36 3.48
C VAL A 115 0.39 -3.84 4.10
N HIS A 116 0.49 -4.89 4.90
CA HIS A 116 -0.65 -5.44 5.64
C HIS A 116 -0.92 -4.60 6.89
N CYS A 117 -2.16 -4.11 7.03
CA CYS A 117 -2.60 -3.27 8.13
C CYS A 117 -3.79 -3.91 8.88
N PRO A 118 -3.60 -5.03 9.58
CA PRO A 118 -4.71 -5.81 10.15
C PRO A 118 -5.56 -5.04 11.15
N SER A 119 -4.97 -4.25 12.05
CA SER A 119 -5.72 -3.44 13.02
C SER A 119 -6.68 -2.47 12.33
N SER A 120 -6.18 -1.74 11.35
CA SER A 120 -6.97 -0.78 10.56
C SER A 120 -8.08 -1.49 9.80
N ASN A 121 -7.75 -2.53 9.05
CA ASN A 121 -8.73 -3.28 8.25
C ASN A 121 -9.88 -3.84 9.09
N MET A 122 -9.58 -4.35 10.30
CA MET A 122 -10.60 -4.86 11.20
C MET A 122 -11.41 -3.74 11.86
N LYS A 123 -10.77 -2.68 12.33
CA LYS A 123 -11.44 -1.53 12.94
C LYS A 123 -12.41 -0.84 11.98
N LEU A 124 -12.00 -0.67 10.73
CA LEU A 124 -12.81 -0.06 9.68
C LEU A 124 -13.78 -1.03 9.01
N ALA A 125 -13.77 -2.30 9.42
CA ALA A 125 -14.62 -3.34 8.86
C ALA A 125 -14.50 -3.43 7.32
N CYS A 126 -13.27 -3.35 6.78
CA CYS A 126 -12.99 -3.43 5.35
C CYS A 126 -13.38 -4.77 4.72
N GLY A 127 -13.71 -5.77 5.55
CA GLY A 127 -14.27 -7.06 5.18
C GLY A 127 -13.28 -8.07 4.61
N GLY A 128 -12.00 -7.78 4.64
CA GLY A 128 -10.92 -8.67 4.19
C GLY A 128 -9.57 -8.25 4.73
N THR A 129 -8.63 -9.17 4.61
CA THR A 129 -7.23 -8.95 4.93
C THR A 129 -6.35 -9.39 3.77
N LEU A 130 -5.15 -8.87 3.68
CA LEU A 130 -4.16 -9.33 2.71
C LEU A 130 -3.90 -10.83 2.91
N SER A 131 -3.97 -11.63 1.84
CA SER A 131 -3.67 -13.06 1.89
C SER A 131 -2.15 -13.31 1.80
N LEU A 132 -1.47 -13.37 2.94
CA LEU A 132 -0.02 -13.54 2.99
C LEU A 132 0.48 -14.74 2.16
N PRO A 133 -0.17 -15.94 2.17
CA PRO A 133 0.25 -17.06 1.34
C PRO A 133 0.26 -16.74 -0.15
N ALA A 134 -0.77 -16.03 -0.65
CA ALA A 134 -0.86 -15.69 -2.08
C ALA A 134 0.24 -14.69 -2.51
N TYR A 135 0.57 -13.73 -1.65
CA TYR A 135 1.65 -12.77 -1.90
C TYR A 135 3.03 -13.44 -1.86
N ARG A 136 3.26 -14.35 -0.90
CA ARG A 136 4.49 -15.15 -0.82
C ARG A 136 4.67 -16.06 -2.03
N GLU A 137 3.61 -16.75 -2.46
CA GLU A 137 3.62 -17.59 -3.66
C GLU A 137 4.03 -16.78 -4.91
N ALA A 138 3.57 -15.54 -5.01
CA ALA A 138 3.93 -14.64 -6.11
C ALA A 138 5.30 -13.97 -5.93
N GLY A 139 5.93 -14.08 -4.77
CA GLY A 139 7.22 -13.45 -4.46
C GLY A 139 7.15 -11.93 -4.27
N VAL A 140 6.00 -11.40 -3.86
CA VAL A 140 5.83 -9.98 -3.52
C VAL A 140 6.37 -9.72 -2.12
N ASP A 141 7.12 -8.65 -1.93
CA ASP A 141 7.53 -8.19 -0.60
C ASP A 141 6.31 -7.71 0.19
N VAL A 142 6.15 -8.25 1.40
CA VAL A 142 5.05 -7.89 2.30
C VAL A 142 5.63 -7.34 3.59
N ARG A 143 5.10 -6.21 4.03
CA ARG A 143 5.44 -5.58 5.31
C ARG A 143 4.20 -5.35 6.15
N LEU A 144 4.39 -5.01 7.43
CA LEU A 144 3.31 -4.60 8.33
C LEU A 144 3.25 -3.08 8.44
N GLY A 145 2.06 -2.58 8.71
CA GLY A 145 1.82 -1.18 8.98
C GLY A 145 0.69 -0.99 9.98
N THR A 146 0.85 -0.03 10.88
CA THR A 146 -0.17 0.32 11.89
C THR A 146 -1.27 1.20 11.33
N ASP A 147 -1.05 1.79 10.15
CA ASP A 147 -1.90 2.86 9.62
C ASP A 147 -1.94 4.08 10.57
N GLY A 148 -2.82 5.04 10.34
CA GLY A 148 -2.91 6.29 11.09
C GLY A 148 -3.29 6.09 12.55
N ALA A 149 -2.42 6.47 13.47
CA ALA A 149 -2.63 6.31 14.91
C ALA A 149 -3.85 7.05 15.45
N ALA A 150 -4.25 8.16 14.81
CA ALA A 150 -5.36 9.00 15.25
C ALA A 150 -6.73 8.53 14.75
N SER A 151 -6.80 7.78 13.66
CA SER A 151 -8.09 7.41 13.01
C SER A 151 -8.25 5.93 12.78
N SER A 152 -7.39 5.34 11.98
CA SER A 152 -7.52 3.97 11.47
C SER A 152 -6.88 2.94 12.38
N GLY A 153 -5.67 3.18 12.85
CA GLY A 153 -5.02 2.37 13.88
C GLY A 153 -5.43 2.77 15.29
N ASN A 154 -4.89 2.09 16.29
CA ASN A 154 -5.07 2.44 17.70
C ASN A 154 -3.75 2.89 18.36
N GLY A 155 -2.72 3.11 17.58
CA GLY A 155 -1.38 3.46 18.03
C GLY A 155 -0.32 3.09 17.00
N LEU A 156 0.95 3.26 17.37
CA LEU A 156 2.10 2.92 16.53
C LEU A 156 2.86 1.70 17.07
N ASN A 157 2.13 0.74 17.63
CA ASN A 157 2.72 -0.45 18.25
C ASN A 157 2.86 -1.58 17.23
N MET A 158 4.01 -1.67 16.59
CA MET A 158 4.31 -2.71 15.58
C MET A 158 4.32 -4.13 16.17
N GLN A 159 4.66 -4.31 17.44
CA GLN A 159 4.60 -5.64 18.07
C GLN A 159 3.15 -6.14 18.24
N ALA A 160 2.23 -5.23 18.58
CA ALA A 160 0.81 -5.55 18.64
C ALA A 160 0.27 -5.87 17.25
N GLU A 161 0.72 -5.13 16.23
CA GLU A 161 0.34 -5.35 14.83
C GLU A 161 0.87 -6.71 14.32
N ALA A 162 2.11 -7.06 14.60
CA ALA A 162 2.70 -8.35 14.25
C ALA A 162 1.94 -9.53 14.89
N ARG A 163 1.58 -9.40 16.19
CA ARG A 163 0.75 -10.38 16.86
C ARG A 163 -0.61 -10.55 16.20
N LEU A 164 -1.26 -9.44 15.87
CA LEU A 164 -2.58 -9.44 15.25
C LEU A 164 -2.53 -10.01 13.84
N ALA A 165 -1.52 -9.65 13.05
CA ALA A 165 -1.28 -10.22 11.72
C ALA A 165 -1.17 -11.74 11.77
N SER A 166 -0.39 -12.28 12.73
CA SER A 166 -0.27 -13.72 12.93
C SER A 166 -1.62 -14.40 13.23
N LEU A 167 -2.43 -13.81 14.10
CA LEU A 167 -3.74 -14.37 14.46
C LEU A 167 -4.74 -14.33 13.30
N VAL A 168 -4.79 -13.21 12.59
CA VAL A 168 -5.69 -13.03 11.45
C VAL A 168 -5.34 -13.98 10.31
N GLN A 169 -4.06 -14.09 9.96
CA GLN A 169 -3.63 -14.98 8.89
C GLN A 169 -3.98 -16.45 9.21
N ARG A 170 -3.76 -16.90 10.45
CA ARG A 170 -4.12 -18.26 10.89
C ARG A 170 -5.62 -18.50 10.84
N HIS A 171 -6.40 -17.52 11.29
CA HIS A 171 -7.85 -17.61 11.29
C HIS A 171 -8.42 -17.69 9.88
N ASP A 172 -7.99 -16.78 8.99
CA ASP A 172 -8.53 -16.67 7.63
C ASP A 172 -8.14 -17.86 6.74
N HIS A 173 -6.96 -18.45 6.98
CA HIS A 173 -6.44 -19.58 6.20
C HIS A 173 -6.60 -20.95 6.84
N TRP A 174 -7.18 -21.01 8.05
CA TRP A 174 -7.41 -22.26 8.81
C TRP A 174 -6.11 -23.05 9.04
N ASP A 175 -4.99 -22.35 9.17
CA ASP A 175 -3.66 -22.90 9.36
C ASP A 175 -2.98 -22.28 10.59
N SER A 176 -2.87 -23.08 11.65
CA SER A 176 -2.26 -22.65 12.93
C SER A 176 -0.75 -22.43 12.84
N THR A 177 -0.09 -22.87 11.77
CA THR A 177 1.36 -22.74 11.57
C THR A 177 1.74 -21.49 10.80
N LEU A 178 0.76 -20.83 10.17
CA LEU A 178 1.00 -19.67 9.32
C LEU A 178 1.48 -18.46 10.14
N LEU A 179 2.49 -17.78 9.64
CA LEU A 179 3.09 -16.57 10.20
C LEU A 179 3.47 -16.73 11.69
N PRO A 180 4.50 -17.54 12.02
CA PRO A 180 5.05 -17.63 13.37
C PRO A 180 5.55 -16.27 13.87
N ALA A 181 5.66 -16.10 15.19
CA ALA A 181 5.99 -14.82 15.82
C ALA A 181 7.29 -14.19 15.28
N VAL A 182 8.32 -14.99 15.03
CA VAL A 182 9.60 -14.50 14.45
C VAL A 182 9.36 -13.91 13.06
N GLU A 183 8.68 -14.64 12.18
CA GLU A 183 8.35 -14.15 10.84
C GLU A 183 7.45 -12.89 10.88
N ALA A 184 6.50 -12.82 11.81
CA ALA A 184 5.65 -11.66 11.97
C ALA A 184 6.46 -10.41 12.39
N MET A 185 7.49 -10.60 13.21
CA MET A 185 8.41 -9.51 13.58
C MET A 185 9.31 -9.09 12.41
N ASP A 186 9.72 -10.02 11.56
CA ASP A 186 10.54 -9.71 10.37
C ASP A 186 9.79 -8.90 9.30
N LEU A 187 8.45 -8.91 9.34
CA LEU A 187 7.62 -8.07 8.48
C LEU A 187 7.44 -6.62 9.00
N SER A 188 7.89 -6.35 10.24
CA SER A 188 7.64 -5.07 10.94
C SER A 188 8.62 -3.96 10.57
#